data_a2ed1d88b8fd786db74139f882f95781
#
_entry.id   a2ed1d88b8fd786db74139f882f95781
#
_cell.length_a   1.000
_cell.length_b   1.000
_cell.length_c   1.000
_cell.angle_alpha   90.00
_cell.angle_beta   90.00
_cell.angle_gamma   90.00
#
_symmetry.space_group_name_H-M   'P 1'
#
loop_
_entity.id
_entity.type
_entity.pdbx_description
1 polymer ?
#
loop_
_entity_poly.entity_id
_entity_poly.type
_entity_poly.pdbx_seq_one_letter_code
_entity_poly.pdbx_strand_id
1 'polypeptide(L)'
;MDEVYIFGHRNPDTDSVTAAITLANLKKKQGMNAIPVILSSINRETKYALNYFGVKEPLFLNDVKLKVRDLDYSKGYMVTGDYSIYDAYKKIINEGISKIPVVDNNKKILGIISMKDIAEYCLNGEYASIDTYYKNILSVIDGVKVLKYDNIIKGNLINPGYRSTTFISEVKLNSSTILITSNRYSIIDYAIESGVKLIILTSGEEVKAEQLKLAKAKKVNIITTKLSSLETIKKINFCNNVLTIMNTTKIHTVNENMELSGFMAMAEKTRYTYYPIVDNDKKCLGIIKLSDVGYNNRKKVILVDHNSYEQSAIGLEEIGRAHV
;
A
#
# COMPACT_ATOMS: atom_id res chain seq x y z
N MET A 1 -6.86 21.65 9.14
CA MET A 1 -7.46 22.93 8.67
C MET A 1 -6.94 23.17 7.26
N ASP A 2 -7.84 23.44 6.33
CA ASP A 2 -7.49 23.69 4.94
C ASP A 2 -6.65 24.96 4.82
N GLU A 3 -5.64 24.95 3.95
CA GLU A 3 -4.85 26.15 3.64
C GLU A 3 -5.69 27.13 2.82
N VAL A 4 -5.61 28.40 3.17
CA VAL A 4 -6.26 29.51 2.46
C VAL A 4 -5.18 30.40 1.91
N TYR A 5 -5.01 30.44 0.59
CA TYR A 5 -4.03 31.28 -0.09
C TYR A 5 -4.60 32.69 -0.30
N ILE A 6 -3.85 33.69 0.12
CA ILE A 6 -4.23 35.10 -0.01
C ILE A 6 -3.25 35.83 -0.91
N PHE A 7 -3.72 36.41 -1.99
CA PHE A 7 -2.90 37.10 -2.96
C PHE A 7 -3.60 38.36 -3.49
N GLY A 8 -2.83 39.32 -3.98
CA GLY A 8 -3.33 40.45 -4.74
C GLY A 8 -3.37 40.19 -6.24
N HIS A 9 -3.15 41.20 -7.05
CA HIS A 9 -3.17 41.04 -8.52
C HIS A 9 -1.92 40.31 -9.07
N ARG A 10 -1.98 39.95 -10.36
CA ARG A 10 -0.98 39.12 -11.06
C ARG A 10 0.42 39.68 -11.03
N ASN A 11 0.55 40.99 -11.25
CA ASN A 11 1.82 41.73 -11.22
C ASN A 11 1.96 42.46 -9.89
N PRO A 12 2.41 41.80 -8.82
CA PRO A 12 2.31 42.32 -7.48
C PRO A 12 3.20 43.55 -7.32
N ASP A 13 2.57 44.68 -7.00
CA ASP A 13 3.21 45.87 -6.51
C ASP A 13 3.27 45.88 -4.98
N THR A 14 3.82 46.96 -4.39
CA THR A 14 4.01 47.03 -2.94
C THR A 14 2.69 46.96 -2.19
N ASP A 15 1.65 47.61 -2.71
CA ASP A 15 0.33 47.65 -2.10
C ASP A 15 -0.33 46.29 -2.10
N SER A 16 -0.36 45.63 -3.24
CA SER A 16 -0.89 44.26 -3.42
C SER A 16 -0.24 43.26 -2.48
N VAL A 17 1.09 43.29 -2.38
CA VAL A 17 1.85 42.35 -1.51
C VAL A 17 1.59 42.63 -0.03
N THR A 18 1.60 43.89 0.37
CA THR A 18 1.38 44.25 1.78
C THR A 18 -0.05 44.02 2.22
N ALA A 19 -1.03 44.23 1.33
CA ALA A 19 -2.44 43.93 1.58
C ALA A 19 -2.64 42.39 1.79
N ALA A 20 -2.04 41.58 0.93
CA ALA A 20 -2.09 40.12 1.06
C ALA A 20 -1.48 39.63 2.40
N ILE A 21 -0.31 40.15 2.78
CA ILE A 21 0.36 39.80 4.04
C ILE A 21 -0.51 40.22 5.24
N THR A 22 -1.06 41.46 5.21
CA THR A 22 -1.88 42.00 6.29
C THR A 22 -3.15 41.18 6.48
N LEU A 23 -3.86 40.86 5.40
CA LEU A 23 -5.07 40.06 5.46
C LEU A 23 -4.77 38.64 5.92
N ALA A 24 -3.66 38.03 5.45
CA ALA A 24 -3.25 36.72 5.92
C ALA A 24 -3.01 36.68 7.42
N ASN A 25 -2.35 37.73 7.98
CA ASN A 25 -2.12 37.84 9.41
C ASN A 25 -3.44 38.02 10.19
N LEU A 26 -4.37 38.82 9.66
CA LEU A 26 -5.70 38.99 10.26
C LEU A 26 -6.47 37.64 10.28
N LYS A 27 -6.49 36.93 9.16
CA LYS A 27 -7.16 35.64 9.05
C LYS A 27 -6.53 34.55 9.94
N LYS A 28 -5.21 34.55 10.10
CA LYS A 28 -4.52 33.69 11.08
C LYS A 28 -4.98 33.98 12.51
N LYS A 29 -5.12 35.22 12.89
CA LYS A 29 -5.64 35.59 14.23
C LYS A 29 -7.11 35.18 14.42
N GLN A 30 -7.87 35.03 13.34
CA GLN A 30 -9.23 34.50 13.34
C GLN A 30 -9.30 32.95 13.30
N GLY A 31 -8.14 32.25 13.41
CA GLY A 31 -8.08 30.79 13.45
C GLY A 31 -8.01 30.12 12.07
N MET A 32 -7.85 30.86 10.97
CA MET A 32 -7.67 30.27 9.64
C MET A 32 -6.20 29.95 9.37
N ASN A 33 -5.90 28.88 8.62
CA ASN A 33 -4.55 28.62 8.11
C ASN A 33 -4.32 29.43 6.82
N ALA A 34 -4.18 30.75 6.96
CA ALA A 34 -4.06 31.68 5.84
C ALA A 34 -2.57 31.91 5.48
N ILE A 35 -2.23 31.81 4.19
CA ILE A 35 -0.86 31.89 3.67
C ILE A 35 -0.80 33.02 2.62
N PRO A 36 -0.01 34.08 2.84
CA PRO A 36 0.18 35.09 1.81
C PRO A 36 1.05 34.52 0.68
N VAL A 37 0.62 34.74 -0.57
CA VAL A 37 1.32 34.25 -1.76
C VAL A 37 1.42 35.34 -2.83
N ILE A 38 2.36 35.20 -3.75
CA ILE A 38 2.55 36.05 -4.92
C ILE A 38 2.50 35.19 -6.19
N LEU A 39 1.98 35.77 -7.29
CA LEU A 39 1.80 35.06 -8.56
C LEU A 39 2.89 35.38 -9.59
N SER A 40 3.72 36.40 -9.34
CA SER A 40 4.92 36.74 -10.11
C SER A 40 6.01 37.36 -9.21
N SER A 41 7.17 37.65 -9.78
CA SER A 41 8.28 38.27 -9.03
C SER A 41 7.89 39.65 -8.55
N ILE A 42 8.21 39.95 -7.29
CA ILE A 42 8.03 41.28 -6.71
C ILE A 42 9.08 42.26 -7.23
N ASN A 43 8.71 43.52 -7.34
CA ASN A 43 9.58 44.59 -7.78
C ASN A 43 10.62 45.02 -6.72
N ARG A 44 11.59 45.86 -7.08
CA ARG A 44 12.68 46.31 -6.18
C ARG A 44 12.16 47.12 -5.00
N GLU A 45 11.13 47.93 -5.21
CA GLU A 45 10.50 48.73 -4.17
C GLU A 45 9.87 47.85 -3.10
N THR A 46 9.08 46.87 -3.51
CA THR A 46 8.47 45.88 -2.60
C THR A 46 9.54 45.13 -1.81
N LYS A 47 10.62 44.68 -2.49
CA LYS A 47 11.74 44.01 -1.80
C LYS A 47 12.39 44.90 -0.76
N TYR A 48 12.62 46.14 -1.11
CA TYR A 48 13.18 47.10 -0.18
C TYR A 48 12.28 47.32 1.04
N ALA A 49 10.97 47.52 0.81
CA ALA A 49 10.00 47.69 1.89
C ALA A 49 9.94 46.50 2.84
N LEU A 50 9.83 45.27 2.28
CA LEU A 50 9.80 44.04 3.08
C LEU A 50 11.07 43.87 3.91
N ASN A 51 12.23 44.11 3.32
CA ASN A 51 13.52 44.01 4.03
C ASN A 51 13.64 45.09 5.13
N TYR A 52 13.23 46.33 4.85
CA TYR A 52 13.28 47.42 5.81
C TYR A 52 12.45 47.14 7.08
N PHE A 53 11.27 46.53 6.90
CA PHE A 53 10.39 46.16 8.01
C PHE A 53 10.65 44.74 8.55
N GLY A 54 11.64 43.99 8.06
CA GLY A 54 11.97 42.64 8.51
C GLY A 54 10.87 41.63 8.20
N VAL A 55 10.06 41.87 7.17
CA VAL A 55 8.96 40.98 6.75
C VAL A 55 9.46 40.02 5.70
N LYS A 56 9.18 38.70 5.86
CA LYS A 56 9.54 37.66 4.87
C LYS A 56 8.73 37.84 3.58
N GLU A 57 9.39 37.61 2.45
CA GLU A 57 8.70 37.55 1.15
C GLU A 57 7.62 36.46 1.18
N PRO A 58 6.40 36.71 0.62
CA PRO A 58 5.38 35.68 0.46
C PRO A 58 5.84 34.55 -0.44
N LEU A 59 5.22 33.39 -0.29
CA LEU A 59 5.51 32.23 -1.14
C LEU A 59 5.12 32.52 -2.59
N PHE A 60 5.99 32.12 -3.51
CA PHE A 60 5.68 32.18 -4.93
C PHE A 60 4.76 31.00 -5.30
N LEU A 61 3.58 31.28 -5.85
CA LEU A 61 2.60 30.30 -6.28
C LEU A 61 2.50 30.32 -7.81
N ASN A 62 3.09 29.32 -8.46
CA ASN A 62 3.12 29.25 -9.92
C ASN A 62 1.73 29.01 -10.53
N ASP A 63 0.89 28.24 -9.84
CA ASP A 63 -0.47 27.96 -10.27
C ASP A 63 -1.32 27.49 -9.07
N VAL A 64 -2.63 27.66 -9.16
CA VAL A 64 -3.62 27.22 -8.16
C VAL A 64 -4.36 25.97 -8.59
N LYS A 65 -3.96 25.35 -9.70
CA LYS A 65 -4.58 24.14 -10.18
C LYS A 65 -4.37 23.01 -9.19
N LEU A 66 -5.44 22.32 -8.90
CA LEU A 66 -5.36 21.12 -8.08
C LEU A 66 -4.54 20.03 -8.77
N LYS A 67 -3.62 19.46 -8.02
CA LYS A 67 -2.84 18.30 -8.43
C LYS A 67 -3.26 17.09 -7.64
N VAL A 68 -2.96 15.91 -8.14
CA VAL A 68 -3.29 14.64 -7.47
C VAL A 68 -2.74 14.59 -6.03
N ARG A 69 -1.57 15.16 -5.76
CA ARG A 69 -0.98 15.25 -4.41
C ARG A 69 -1.81 16.06 -3.41
N ASP A 70 -2.67 16.96 -3.92
CA ASP A 70 -3.54 17.83 -3.10
C ASP A 70 -4.86 17.12 -2.74
N LEU A 71 -5.13 15.93 -3.32
CA LEU A 71 -6.30 15.12 -3.04
C LEU A 71 -6.10 14.28 -1.77
N ASP A 72 -7.21 13.94 -1.14
CA ASP A 72 -7.20 12.93 -0.09
C ASP A 72 -7.15 11.54 -0.72
N TYR A 73 -6.11 10.77 -0.40
CA TYR A 73 -5.93 9.41 -0.87
C TYR A 73 -5.23 8.56 0.19
N SER A 74 -5.33 7.25 0.07
CA SER A 74 -4.72 6.31 1.03
C SER A 74 -3.20 6.26 0.87
N LYS A 75 -2.52 7.18 1.58
CA LYS A 75 -1.06 7.30 1.58
C LYS A 75 -0.41 6.09 2.25
N GLY A 76 0.66 5.57 1.65
CA GLY A 76 1.39 4.40 2.17
C GLY A 76 0.62 3.08 2.07
N TYR A 77 -0.56 3.06 1.45
CA TYR A 77 -1.35 1.85 1.27
C TYR A 77 -0.78 1.03 0.10
N MET A 78 0.08 0.09 0.44
CA MET A 78 0.75 -0.85 -0.46
C MET A 78 1.27 -2.05 0.34
N VAL A 79 1.68 -3.12 -0.32
CA VAL A 79 2.37 -4.27 0.26
C VAL A 79 3.62 -4.61 -0.55
N THR A 80 4.61 -5.21 0.11
CA THR A 80 5.79 -5.76 -0.57
C THR A 80 5.54 -7.20 -1.00
N GLY A 81 6.35 -7.69 -1.95
CA GLY A 81 6.19 -9.04 -2.52
C GLY A 81 6.34 -10.19 -1.53
N ASP A 82 6.87 -9.95 -0.32
CA ASP A 82 7.01 -10.93 0.75
C ASP A 82 5.75 -11.09 1.64
N TYR A 83 4.73 -10.28 1.41
CA TYR A 83 3.43 -10.45 2.09
C TYR A 83 2.76 -11.74 1.65
N SER A 84 2.04 -12.37 2.59
CA SER A 84 1.14 -13.47 2.26
C SER A 84 -0.16 -12.96 1.63
N ILE A 85 -0.83 -13.83 0.86
CA ILE A 85 -2.18 -13.55 0.34
C ILE A 85 -3.12 -13.22 1.51
N TYR A 86 -2.99 -13.92 2.65
CA TYR A 86 -3.79 -13.70 3.85
C TYR A 86 -3.58 -12.30 4.47
N ASP A 87 -2.32 -11.86 4.57
CA ASP A 87 -2.05 -10.54 5.14
C ASP A 87 -2.50 -9.41 4.20
N ALA A 88 -2.38 -9.61 2.89
CA ALA A 88 -2.95 -8.69 1.90
C ALA A 88 -4.49 -8.64 2.01
N TYR A 89 -5.16 -9.78 2.15
CA TYR A 89 -6.59 -9.86 2.39
C TYR A 89 -7.00 -9.07 3.65
N LYS A 90 -6.33 -9.32 4.79
CA LYS A 90 -6.60 -8.57 6.02
C LYS A 90 -6.47 -7.07 5.84
N LYS A 91 -5.42 -6.64 5.14
CA LYS A 91 -5.19 -5.21 4.90
C LYS A 91 -6.28 -4.61 4.01
N ILE A 92 -6.72 -5.31 2.97
CA ILE A 92 -7.83 -4.90 2.11
C ILE A 92 -9.13 -4.73 2.93
N ILE A 93 -9.45 -5.70 3.79
CA ILE A 93 -10.68 -5.65 4.61
C ILE A 93 -10.62 -4.54 5.65
N ASN A 94 -9.51 -4.38 6.35
CA ASN A 94 -9.37 -3.40 7.41
C ASN A 94 -9.46 -1.96 6.90
N GLU A 95 -8.92 -1.68 5.71
CA GLU A 95 -8.92 -0.35 5.10
C GLU A 95 -10.17 -0.09 4.24
N GLY A 96 -10.97 -1.10 3.95
CA GLY A 96 -12.16 -0.99 3.08
C GLY A 96 -11.85 -0.69 1.61
N ILE A 97 -10.61 -0.91 1.17
CA ILE A 97 -10.13 -0.62 -0.19
C ILE A 97 -9.92 -1.93 -0.93
N SER A 98 -10.72 -2.20 -1.96
CA SER A 98 -10.77 -3.51 -2.62
C SER A 98 -9.56 -3.85 -3.52
N LYS A 99 -8.58 -2.96 -3.64
CA LYS A 99 -7.34 -3.18 -4.41
C LYS A 99 -6.15 -2.67 -3.65
N ILE A 100 -5.01 -3.37 -3.74
CA ILE A 100 -3.76 -2.97 -3.08
C ILE A 100 -2.58 -3.09 -4.04
N PRO A 101 -1.75 -2.04 -4.19
CA PRO A 101 -0.51 -2.11 -4.96
C PRO A 101 0.51 -3.04 -4.30
N VAL A 102 1.17 -3.86 -5.10
CA VAL A 102 2.34 -4.67 -4.71
C VAL A 102 3.58 -3.97 -5.23
N VAL A 103 4.55 -3.76 -4.36
CA VAL A 103 5.78 -3.02 -4.68
C VAL A 103 7.03 -3.82 -4.36
N ASP A 104 8.14 -3.45 -4.99
CA ASP A 104 9.47 -3.91 -4.61
C ASP A 104 10.03 -3.13 -3.40
N ASN A 105 11.27 -3.47 -2.98
CA ASN A 105 11.95 -2.81 -1.87
C ASN A 105 12.25 -1.32 -2.13
N ASN A 106 12.22 -0.88 -3.38
CA ASN A 106 12.40 0.51 -3.80
C ASN A 106 11.07 1.24 -3.99
N LYS A 107 9.95 0.62 -3.59
CA LYS A 107 8.57 1.09 -3.77
C LYS A 107 8.11 1.19 -5.23
N LYS A 108 8.80 0.55 -6.18
CA LYS A 108 8.33 0.46 -7.57
C LYS A 108 7.20 -0.56 -7.66
N ILE A 109 6.16 -0.25 -8.42
CA ILE A 109 4.98 -1.10 -8.55
C ILE A 109 5.34 -2.33 -9.38
N LEU A 110 5.10 -3.51 -8.80
CA LEU A 110 5.23 -4.82 -9.44
C LEU A 110 3.89 -5.29 -10.00
N GLY A 111 2.80 -5.03 -9.29
CA GLY A 111 1.47 -5.48 -9.64
C GLY A 111 0.40 -4.85 -8.75
N ILE A 112 -0.84 -5.30 -8.93
CA ILE A 112 -1.99 -4.96 -8.08
C ILE A 112 -2.71 -6.25 -7.73
N ILE A 113 -3.18 -6.36 -6.49
CA ILE A 113 -4.07 -7.42 -6.03
C ILE A 113 -5.44 -6.81 -5.75
N SER A 114 -6.49 -7.52 -6.16
CA SER A 114 -7.87 -7.18 -5.82
C SER A 114 -8.54 -8.32 -5.06
N MET A 115 -9.68 -8.04 -4.42
CA MET A 115 -10.53 -9.08 -3.86
C MET A 115 -10.96 -10.13 -4.90
N LYS A 116 -11.10 -9.72 -6.18
CA LYS A 116 -11.40 -10.64 -7.27
C LYS A 116 -10.27 -11.64 -7.48
N ASP A 117 -9.01 -11.19 -7.49
CA ASP A 117 -7.84 -12.06 -7.68
C ASP A 117 -7.73 -13.08 -6.53
N ILE A 118 -8.01 -12.65 -5.29
CA ILE A 118 -8.05 -13.55 -4.13
C ILE A 118 -9.19 -14.57 -4.26
N ALA A 119 -10.39 -14.13 -4.65
CA ALA A 119 -11.53 -15.03 -4.86
C ALA A 119 -11.28 -16.03 -5.99
N GLU A 120 -10.68 -15.60 -7.09
CA GLU A 120 -10.30 -16.46 -8.21
C GLU A 120 -9.25 -17.50 -7.78
N TYR A 121 -8.27 -17.10 -7.00
CA TYR A 121 -7.31 -18.02 -6.39
C TYR A 121 -7.99 -19.04 -5.47
N CYS A 122 -9.00 -18.62 -4.68
CA CYS A 122 -9.76 -19.55 -3.83
C CYS A 122 -10.53 -20.62 -4.61
N LEU A 123 -10.95 -20.32 -5.84
CA LEU A 123 -11.76 -21.26 -6.65
C LEU A 123 -10.91 -22.09 -7.58
N ASN A 124 -9.88 -21.51 -8.17
CA ASN A 124 -9.14 -22.10 -9.29
C ASN A 124 -7.64 -22.24 -9.02
N GLY A 125 -7.16 -21.88 -7.82
CA GLY A 125 -5.74 -21.89 -7.47
C GLY A 125 -5.15 -23.30 -7.39
N GLU A 126 -3.85 -23.40 -7.61
CA GLU A 126 -3.07 -24.61 -7.41
C GLU A 126 -2.80 -24.79 -5.91
N TYR A 127 -3.54 -25.70 -5.26
CA TYR A 127 -3.44 -25.95 -3.81
C TYR A 127 -2.37 -26.98 -3.42
N ALA A 128 -1.67 -27.55 -4.38
CA ALA A 128 -0.69 -28.59 -4.14
C ALA A 128 0.70 -28.05 -3.78
N SER A 129 0.98 -26.78 -4.02
CA SER A 129 2.32 -26.21 -3.82
C SER A 129 2.32 -24.97 -2.95
N ILE A 130 3.42 -24.80 -2.21
CA ILE A 130 3.70 -23.62 -1.37
C ILE A 130 4.99 -22.98 -1.85
N ASP A 131 4.98 -21.65 -1.99
CA ASP A 131 6.16 -20.84 -2.23
C ASP A 131 6.02 -19.55 -1.40
N THR A 132 6.64 -19.54 -0.23
CA THR A 132 6.43 -18.49 0.76
C THR A 132 7.59 -18.36 1.76
N TYR A 133 7.51 -17.36 2.63
CA TYR A 133 8.39 -17.22 3.77
C TYR A 133 7.89 -18.03 4.97
N TYR A 134 8.80 -18.61 5.74
CA TYR A 134 8.49 -19.35 6.97
C TYR A 134 7.60 -18.53 7.94
N LYS A 135 7.85 -17.20 8.03
CA LYS A 135 7.04 -16.29 8.86
C LYS A 135 5.57 -16.25 8.43
N ASN A 136 5.30 -16.33 7.12
CA ASN A 136 3.94 -16.28 6.59
C ASN A 136 3.15 -17.54 6.97
N ILE A 137 3.82 -18.71 6.96
CA ILE A 137 3.19 -19.95 7.44
C ILE A 137 2.78 -19.80 8.91
N LEU A 138 3.69 -19.33 9.77
CA LEU A 138 3.38 -19.10 11.18
C LEU A 138 2.17 -18.18 11.37
N SER A 139 2.13 -17.06 10.62
CA SER A 139 1.04 -16.08 10.71
C SER A 139 -0.32 -16.64 10.29
N VAL A 140 -0.34 -17.44 9.21
CA VAL A 140 -1.60 -17.92 8.61
C VAL A 140 -2.23 -19.07 9.36
N ILE A 141 -1.41 -19.99 9.91
CA ILE A 141 -1.92 -21.17 10.64
C ILE A 141 -1.83 -21.02 12.17
N ASP A 142 -1.59 -19.84 12.69
CA ASP A 142 -1.33 -19.59 14.12
C ASP A 142 -0.27 -20.57 14.65
N GLY A 143 0.82 -20.72 13.89
CA GLY A 143 1.84 -21.74 14.10
C GLY A 143 2.87 -21.33 15.14
N VAL A 144 3.38 -22.30 15.87
CA VAL A 144 4.49 -22.16 16.80
C VAL A 144 5.75 -22.74 16.17
N LYS A 145 6.82 -21.97 16.16
CA LYS A 145 8.13 -22.41 15.67
C LYS A 145 8.74 -23.46 16.59
N VAL A 146 9.03 -24.65 16.07
CA VAL A 146 9.82 -25.68 16.76
C VAL A 146 11.26 -25.69 16.23
N LEU A 147 11.44 -25.92 14.92
CA LEU A 147 12.74 -25.87 14.25
C LEU A 147 12.64 -25.01 12.99
N LYS A 148 13.63 -24.15 12.78
CA LYS A 148 13.74 -23.30 11.59
C LYS A 148 15.18 -23.29 11.07
N TYR A 149 15.35 -23.75 9.84
CA TYR A 149 16.62 -23.71 9.10
C TYR A 149 16.53 -22.84 7.85
N ASP A 150 15.32 -22.76 7.26
CA ASP A 150 15.08 -22.00 6.04
C ASP A 150 14.19 -20.79 6.31
N ASN A 151 14.45 -19.69 5.60
CA ASN A 151 13.58 -18.52 5.57
C ASN A 151 12.48 -18.64 4.50
N ILE A 152 12.80 -19.31 3.39
CA ILE A 152 11.89 -19.56 2.27
C ILE A 152 11.52 -21.04 2.29
N ILE A 153 10.23 -21.27 2.26
CA ILE A 153 9.64 -22.61 2.20
C ILE A 153 8.99 -22.78 0.83
N LYS A 154 9.57 -23.66 0.04
CA LYS A 154 9.05 -24.02 -1.29
C LYS A 154 8.94 -25.52 -1.39
N GLY A 155 7.77 -26.02 -1.79
CA GLY A 155 7.54 -27.45 -1.91
C GLY A 155 6.08 -27.83 -2.11
N ASN A 156 5.85 -29.15 -2.19
CA ASN A 156 4.54 -29.72 -2.42
C ASN A 156 3.90 -30.18 -1.10
N LEU A 157 2.63 -29.84 -0.92
CA LEU A 157 1.85 -30.25 0.23
C LEU A 157 1.47 -31.74 0.13
N ILE A 158 1.73 -32.48 1.20
CA ILE A 158 1.28 -33.85 1.36
C ILE A 158 0.55 -33.98 2.71
N ASN A 159 -0.66 -34.53 2.65
CA ASN A 159 -1.39 -34.97 3.83
C ASN A 159 -1.61 -36.49 3.73
N PRO A 160 -1.15 -37.29 4.71
CA PRO A 160 -1.21 -38.72 4.63
C PRO A 160 -2.65 -39.21 4.86
N GLY A 161 -3.35 -39.53 3.77
CA GLY A 161 -4.70 -40.14 3.78
C GLY A 161 -4.72 -41.65 3.98
N TYR A 162 -3.58 -42.33 3.75
CA TYR A 162 -3.47 -43.80 3.84
C TYR A 162 -3.08 -44.29 5.24
N ARG A 163 -3.17 -45.61 5.48
CA ARG A 163 -2.54 -46.25 6.65
C ARG A 163 -1.03 -45.99 6.63
N SER A 164 -0.40 -45.85 7.80
CA SER A 164 1.02 -45.50 7.89
C SER A 164 1.92 -46.46 7.11
N THR A 165 1.66 -47.75 7.16
CA THR A 165 2.42 -48.76 6.41
C THR A 165 2.31 -48.54 4.90
N THR A 166 1.11 -48.37 4.37
CA THR A 166 0.86 -48.12 2.95
C THR A 166 1.48 -46.76 2.51
N PHE A 167 1.36 -45.74 3.35
CA PHE A 167 1.95 -44.45 3.03
C PHE A 167 3.47 -44.54 2.89
N ILE A 168 4.14 -45.20 3.84
CA ILE A 168 5.60 -45.36 3.85
C ILE A 168 6.08 -46.19 2.66
N SER A 169 5.31 -47.20 2.24
CA SER A 169 5.71 -48.07 1.11
C SER A 169 5.49 -47.42 -0.26
N GLU A 170 4.46 -46.61 -0.43
CA GLU A 170 4.02 -46.14 -1.75
C GLU A 170 4.36 -44.64 -2.00
N VAL A 171 4.43 -43.82 -0.97
CA VAL A 171 4.65 -42.35 -1.12
C VAL A 171 6.11 -42.01 -0.86
N LYS A 172 6.83 -41.62 -1.90
CA LYS A 172 8.22 -41.14 -1.77
C LYS A 172 8.26 -39.67 -1.33
N LEU A 173 8.85 -39.43 -0.17
CA LEU A 173 9.08 -38.10 0.35
C LEU A 173 10.49 -37.63 -0.03
N ASN A 174 10.65 -36.30 -0.18
CA ASN A 174 11.94 -35.70 -0.52
C ASN A 174 12.06 -34.27 0.06
N SER A 175 13.18 -33.61 -0.24
CA SER A 175 13.49 -32.26 0.25
C SER A 175 12.56 -31.13 -0.25
N SER A 176 11.65 -31.40 -1.17
CA SER A 176 10.58 -30.47 -1.57
C SER A 176 9.22 -30.82 -0.98
N THR A 177 9.14 -31.82 -0.09
CA THR A 177 7.88 -32.19 0.56
C THR A 177 7.58 -31.29 1.75
N ILE A 178 6.34 -30.83 1.86
CA ILE A 178 5.76 -30.17 3.03
C ILE A 178 4.67 -31.10 3.57
N LEU A 179 4.93 -31.72 4.71
CA LEU A 179 4.03 -32.69 5.32
C LEU A 179 3.13 -32.04 6.35
N ILE A 180 1.80 -32.24 6.23
CA ILE A 180 0.82 -31.86 7.23
C ILE A 180 0.28 -33.14 7.89
N THR A 181 0.51 -33.31 9.17
CA THR A 181 0.04 -34.50 9.90
C THR A 181 -0.22 -34.19 11.37
N SER A 182 -0.88 -35.10 12.11
CA SER A 182 -0.99 -35.05 13.55
C SER A 182 -0.12 -36.13 14.21
N ASN A 183 -0.58 -36.88 15.19
CA ASN A 183 0.16 -37.86 16.00
C ASN A 183 0.54 -39.19 15.28
N ARG A 184 0.86 -39.14 14.02
CA ARG A 184 1.27 -40.30 13.22
C ARG A 184 2.78 -40.50 13.25
N TYR A 185 3.29 -40.96 14.38
CA TYR A 185 4.75 -40.97 14.70
C TYR A 185 5.60 -41.68 13.63
N SER A 186 5.18 -42.87 13.12
CA SER A 186 5.93 -43.58 12.07
C SER A 186 6.04 -42.77 10.76
N ILE A 187 5.05 -41.96 10.43
CA ILE A 187 5.11 -41.10 9.24
C ILE A 187 6.00 -39.90 9.52
N ILE A 188 5.99 -39.35 10.74
CA ILE A 188 6.88 -38.25 11.15
C ILE A 188 8.33 -38.75 11.08
N ASP A 189 8.64 -39.92 11.61
CA ASP A 189 9.99 -40.51 11.55
C ASP A 189 10.44 -40.69 10.10
N TYR A 190 9.62 -41.29 9.26
CA TYR A 190 9.90 -41.45 7.83
C TYR A 190 10.12 -40.11 7.12
N ALA A 191 9.32 -39.06 7.43
CA ALA A 191 9.48 -37.76 6.85
C ALA A 191 10.80 -37.09 7.27
N ILE A 192 11.19 -37.21 8.55
CA ILE A 192 12.46 -36.67 9.04
C ILE A 192 13.63 -37.40 8.37
N GLU A 193 13.59 -38.74 8.29
CA GLU A 193 14.62 -39.52 7.62
C GLU A 193 14.77 -39.17 6.15
N SER A 194 13.65 -38.93 5.47
CA SER A 194 13.61 -38.48 4.06
C SER A 194 14.09 -37.04 3.86
N GLY A 195 14.34 -36.30 4.92
CA GLY A 195 14.82 -34.92 4.84
C GLY A 195 13.83 -33.95 4.19
N VAL A 196 12.53 -34.05 4.55
CA VAL A 196 11.49 -33.18 3.99
C VAL A 196 11.74 -31.70 4.31
N LYS A 197 11.18 -30.81 3.50
CA LYS A 197 11.35 -29.36 3.65
C LYS A 197 10.75 -28.82 4.95
N LEU A 198 9.54 -29.28 5.27
CA LEU A 198 8.78 -28.82 6.44
C LEU A 198 7.83 -29.90 6.92
N ILE A 199 7.73 -30.06 8.24
CA ILE A 199 6.66 -30.82 8.89
C ILE A 199 5.79 -29.83 9.68
N ILE A 200 4.48 -29.89 9.45
CA ILE A 200 3.48 -29.14 10.20
C ILE A 200 2.68 -30.14 11.03
N LEU A 201 2.86 -30.07 12.35
CA LEU A 201 2.10 -30.88 13.31
C LEU A 201 0.85 -30.12 13.72
N THR A 202 -0.29 -30.76 13.54
CA THR A 202 -1.62 -30.19 13.77
C THR A 202 -2.23 -30.67 15.08
N SER A 203 -3.33 -30.05 15.51
CA SER A 203 -4.10 -30.46 16.71
C SER A 203 -3.36 -30.29 18.04
N GLY A 204 -2.36 -29.42 18.10
CA GLY A 204 -1.57 -29.18 19.31
C GLY A 204 -0.56 -30.29 19.64
N GLU A 205 -0.27 -31.18 18.71
CA GLU A 205 0.70 -32.26 18.91
C GLU A 205 2.13 -31.71 19.09
N GLU A 206 2.89 -32.39 19.93
CA GLU A 206 4.28 -32.07 20.23
C GLU A 206 5.25 -33.07 19.57
N VAL A 207 6.45 -32.58 19.26
CA VAL A 207 7.53 -33.40 18.72
C VAL A 207 8.18 -34.19 19.85
N LYS A 208 8.32 -35.52 19.72
CA LYS A 208 9.06 -36.33 20.67
C LYS A 208 10.56 -35.96 20.70
N ALA A 209 11.19 -36.13 21.87
CA ALA A 209 12.62 -35.79 22.06
C ALA A 209 13.55 -36.46 21.04
N GLU A 210 13.30 -37.72 20.73
CA GLU A 210 14.05 -38.49 19.73
C GLU A 210 13.87 -37.94 18.30
N GLN A 211 12.63 -37.65 17.94
CA GLN A 211 12.29 -37.03 16.64
C GLN A 211 12.92 -35.63 16.53
N LEU A 212 12.92 -34.85 17.60
CA LEU A 212 13.54 -33.54 17.63
C LEU A 212 15.06 -33.63 17.41
N LYS A 213 15.71 -34.63 18.04
CA LYS A 213 17.15 -34.87 17.84
C LYS A 213 17.46 -35.23 16.39
N LEU A 214 16.69 -36.12 15.79
CA LEU A 214 16.85 -36.56 14.39
C LEU A 214 16.57 -35.41 13.42
N ALA A 215 15.51 -34.63 13.64
CA ALA A 215 15.15 -33.47 12.81
C ALA A 215 16.22 -32.38 12.84
N LYS A 216 16.87 -32.16 14.00
CA LYS A 216 18.04 -31.27 14.11
C LYS A 216 19.22 -31.76 13.26
N ALA A 217 19.52 -33.05 13.31
CA ALA A 217 20.61 -33.63 12.51
C ALA A 217 20.34 -33.54 11.00
N LYS A 218 19.09 -33.72 10.58
CA LYS A 218 18.64 -33.64 9.18
C LYS A 218 18.28 -32.23 8.71
N LYS A 219 18.31 -31.22 9.60
CA LYS A 219 17.92 -29.82 9.33
C LYS A 219 16.52 -29.68 8.77
N VAL A 220 15.56 -30.45 9.27
CA VAL A 220 14.15 -30.40 8.87
C VAL A 220 13.45 -29.28 9.62
N ASN A 221 12.72 -28.40 8.92
CA ASN A 221 11.89 -27.38 9.54
C ASN A 221 10.65 -28.03 10.20
N ILE A 222 10.26 -27.56 11.38
CA ILE A 222 9.06 -28.05 12.09
C ILE A 222 8.28 -26.88 12.66
N ILE A 223 6.98 -26.91 12.43
CA ILE A 223 5.96 -26.00 12.97
C ILE A 223 4.91 -26.86 13.65
N THR A 224 4.40 -26.40 14.80
CA THR A 224 3.18 -26.95 15.43
C THR A 224 2.06 -25.94 15.38
N THR A 225 0.81 -26.40 15.29
CA THR A 225 -0.38 -25.54 15.36
C THR A 225 -1.50 -26.25 16.14
N LYS A 226 -2.34 -25.46 16.81
CA LYS A 226 -3.55 -25.97 17.47
C LYS A 226 -4.67 -26.29 16.49
N LEU A 227 -4.59 -25.79 15.25
CA LEU A 227 -5.58 -26.08 14.23
C LEU A 227 -5.62 -27.57 13.89
N SER A 228 -6.79 -28.08 13.56
CA SER A 228 -6.94 -29.43 12.98
C SER A 228 -6.26 -29.52 11.63
N SER A 229 -6.01 -30.74 11.15
CA SER A 229 -5.43 -30.96 9.80
C SER A 229 -6.29 -30.34 8.72
N LEU A 230 -7.62 -30.43 8.83
CA LEU A 230 -8.54 -29.83 7.84
C LEU A 230 -8.46 -28.30 7.82
N GLU A 231 -8.44 -27.67 8.99
CA GLU A 231 -8.31 -26.20 9.07
C GLU A 231 -6.94 -25.74 8.55
N THR A 232 -5.87 -26.47 8.89
CA THR A 232 -4.53 -26.19 8.40
C THR A 232 -4.47 -26.27 6.87
N ILE A 233 -5.03 -27.33 6.27
CA ILE A 233 -5.07 -27.50 4.80
C ILE A 233 -5.88 -26.39 4.14
N LYS A 234 -7.00 -25.95 4.71
CA LYS A 234 -7.79 -24.85 4.18
C LYS A 234 -7.03 -23.51 4.18
N LYS A 235 -6.24 -23.27 5.23
CA LYS A 235 -5.55 -21.97 5.41
C LYS A 235 -4.18 -21.91 4.75
N ILE A 236 -3.46 -23.03 4.66
CA ILE A 236 -2.02 -23.04 4.31
C ILE A 236 -1.72 -22.39 2.96
N ASN A 237 -2.60 -22.52 1.98
CA ASN A 237 -2.40 -21.95 0.65
C ASN A 237 -2.41 -20.42 0.66
N PHE A 238 -3.09 -19.81 1.63
CA PHE A 238 -3.09 -18.36 1.79
C PHE A 238 -1.78 -17.80 2.36
N CYS A 239 -0.84 -18.67 2.77
CA CYS A 239 0.51 -18.24 3.12
C CYS A 239 1.40 -17.96 1.91
N ASN A 240 0.99 -18.38 0.70
CA ASN A 240 1.73 -18.08 -0.52
C ASN A 240 1.92 -16.58 -0.71
N ASN A 241 3.03 -16.20 -1.34
CA ASN A 241 3.35 -14.80 -1.56
C ASN A 241 2.35 -14.16 -2.52
N VAL A 242 2.04 -12.89 -2.27
CA VAL A 242 1.16 -12.06 -3.13
C VAL A 242 1.60 -12.03 -4.59
N LEU A 243 2.89 -12.24 -4.87
CA LEU A 243 3.43 -12.31 -6.23
C LEU A 243 2.81 -13.41 -7.08
N THR A 244 2.27 -14.47 -6.45
CA THR A 244 1.67 -15.61 -7.16
C THR A 244 0.31 -15.30 -7.77
N ILE A 245 -0.39 -14.28 -7.25
CA ILE A 245 -1.75 -13.93 -7.68
C ILE A 245 -1.88 -12.49 -8.19
N MET A 246 -0.82 -11.67 -8.06
CA MET A 246 -0.91 -10.27 -8.47
C MET A 246 -1.12 -10.14 -9.98
N ASN A 247 -1.96 -9.19 -10.36
CA ASN A 247 -2.13 -8.80 -11.74
C ASN A 247 -1.04 -7.82 -12.14
N THR A 248 -0.29 -8.13 -13.19
CA THR A 248 0.81 -7.32 -13.74
C THR A 248 0.42 -6.57 -15.00
N THR A 249 -0.78 -6.84 -15.53
CA THR A 249 -1.24 -6.27 -16.80
C THR A 249 -2.10 -5.03 -16.57
N LYS A 250 -1.94 -4.01 -17.45
CA LYS A 250 -2.79 -2.81 -17.50
C LYS A 250 -2.86 -2.03 -16.18
N ILE A 251 -1.72 -1.83 -15.52
CA ILE A 251 -1.65 -0.98 -14.34
C ILE A 251 -1.56 0.48 -14.81
N HIS A 252 -2.62 1.25 -14.57
CA HIS A 252 -2.62 2.68 -14.84
C HIS A 252 -2.24 3.43 -13.55
N THR A 253 -1.06 4.02 -13.55
CA THR A 253 -0.57 4.86 -12.44
C THR A 253 -0.80 6.32 -12.74
N VAL A 254 -0.90 7.13 -11.69
CA VAL A 254 -1.08 8.58 -11.77
C VAL A 254 0.11 9.24 -11.08
N ASN A 255 0.74 10.23 -11.74
CA ASN A 255 1.79 11.01 -11.09
C ASN A 255 1.17 11.99 -10.10
N GLU A 256 1.77 12.13 -8.91
CA GLU A 256 1.29 13.05 -7.86
C GLU A 256 1.21 14.52 -8.33
N ASN A 257 2.03 14.91 -9.31
CA ASN A 257 2.06 16.26 -9.86
C ASN A 257 1.11 16.48 -11.04
N MET A 258 0.38 15.43 -11.48
CA MET A 258 -0.63 15.55 -12.55
C MET A 258 -1.76 16.48 -12.09
N GLU A 259 -2.20 17.37 -12.98
CA GLU A 259 -3.38 18.20 -12.74
C GLU A 259 -4.64 17.34 -12.60
N LEU A 260 -5.57 17.75 -11.74
CA LEU A 260 -6.82 17.03 -11.52
C LEU A 260 -7.62 16.84 -12.82
N SER A 261 -7.66 17.88 -13.68
CA SER A 261 -8.32 17.82 -15.00
C SER A 261 -7.76 16.71 -15.88
N GLY A 262 -6.42 16.59 -15.92
CA GLY A 262 -5.74 15.51 -16.66
C GLY A 262 -6.01 14.12 -16.06
N PHE A 263 -6.05 14.02 -14.74
CA PHE A 263 -6.42 12.77 -14.06
C PHE A 263 -7.85 12.36 -14.38
N MET A 264 -8.82 13.29 -14.32
CA MET A 264 -10.21 13.00 -14.62
C MET A 264 -10.42 12.56 -16.08
N ALA A 265 -9.77 13.22 -17.03
CA ALA A 265 -9.81 12.83 -18.44
C ALA A 265 -9.20 11.42 -18.67
N MET A 266 -8.10 11.08 -17.96
CA MET A 266 -7.52 9.73 -17.99
C MET A 266 -8.48 8.71 -17.37
N ALA A 267 -9.13 9.04 -16.25
CA ALA A 267 -10.06 8.15 -15.57
C ALA A 267 -11.29 7.84 -16.41
N GLU A 268 -11.84 8.85 -17.10
CA GLU A 268 -12.96 8.69 -18.05
C GLU A 268 -12.59 7.73 -19.19
N LYS A 269 -11.41 7.87 -19.75
CA LYS A 269 -10.90 7.03 -20.84
C LYS A 269 -10.63 5.60 -20.40
N THR A 270 -10.02 5.41 -19.23
CA THR A 270 -9.58 4.08 -18.74
C THR A 270 -10.65 3.33 -17.99
N ARG A 271 -11.61 4.04 -17.36
CA ARG A 271 -12.74 3.50 -16.59
C ARG A 271 -12.33 2.62 -15.41
N TYR A 272 -11.14 2.85 -14.84
CA TYR A 272 -10.74 2.17 -13.61
C TYR A 272 -11.32 2.88 -12.37
N THR A 273 -11.51 2.11 -11.31
CA THR A 273 -12.03 2.63 -10.03
C THR A 273 -10.91 3.07 -9.09
N TYR A 274 -9.70 2.49 -9.24
CA TYR A 274 -8.54 2.71 -8.38
C TYR A 274 -7.30 2.97 -9.21
N TYR A 275 -6.51 3.95 -8.76
CA TYR A 275 -5.26 4.35 -9.40
C TYR A 275 -4.15 4.44 -8.37
N PRO A 276 -3.06 3.65 -8.50
CA PRO A 276 -1.87 3.87 -7.71
C PRO A 276 -1.26 5.23 -8.03
N ILE A 277 -0.89 5.97 -7.00
CA ILE A 277 -0.22 7.27 -7.13
C ILE A 277 1.28 7.04 -7.03
N VAL A 278 2.03 7.68 -7.92
CA VAL A 278 3.50 7.58 -7.98
C VAL A 278 4.13 8.97 -7.97
N ASP A 279 5.34 9.05 -7.44
CA ASP A 279 6.20 10.24 -7.54
C ASP A 279 6.88 10.33 -8.92
N ASN A 280 7.76 11.32 -9.09
CA ASN A 280 8.53 11.50 -10.33
C ASN A 280 9.53 10.36 -10.61
N ASP A 281 9.97 9.66 -9.57
CA ASP A 281 10.86 8.49 -9.66
C ASP A 281 10.08 7.18 -9.90
N LYS A 282 8.75 7.27 -10.11
CA LYS A 282 7.81 6.14 -10.24
C LYS A 282 7.70 5.26 -8.98
N LYS A 283 8.00 5.81 -7.81
CA LYS A 283 7.76 5.13 -6.53
C LYS A 283 6.31 5.28 -6.13
N CYS A 284 5.70 4.21 -5.66
CA CYS A 284 4.33 4.20 -5.18
C CYS A 284 4.20 5.01 -3.87
N LEU A 285 3.27 5.95 -3.85
CA LEU A 285 2.94 6.76 -2.69
C LEU A 285 1.68 6.27 -1.98
N GLY A 286 0.83 5.53 -2.69
CA GLY A 286 -0.44 5.02 -2.20
C GLY A 286 -1.42 4.74 -3.33
N ILE A 287 -2.71 4.77 -3.02
CA ILE A 287 -3.79 4.51 -3.98
C ILE A 287 -4.93 5.52 -3.79
N ILE A 288 -5.51 5.96 -4.89
CA ILE A 288 -6.73 6.78 -4.89
C ILE A 288 -7.89 6.00 -5.49
N LYS A 289 -9.06 6.11 -4.87
CA LYS A 289 -10.31 5.62 -5.41
C LYS A 289 -11.02 6.77 -6.12
N LEU A 290 -11.45 6.56 -7.35
CA LEU A 290 -12.05 7.62 -8.17
C LEU A 290 -13.29 8.26 -7.51
N SER A 291 -14.10 7.48 -6.77
CA SER A 291 -15.27 8.01 -6.04
C SER A 291 -14.92 8.98 -4.92
N ASP A 292 -13.67 8.93 -4.42
CA ASP A 292 -13.23 9.77 -3.30
C ASP A 292 -12.67 11.11 -3.80
N VAL A 293 -12.54 11.26 -5.12
CA VAL A 293 -12.24 12.53 -5.78
C VAL A 293 -13.50 13.39 -5.74
N GLY A 294 -13.77 13.96 -4.55
CA GLY A 294 -14.95 14.79 -4.34
C GLY A 294 -14.87 16.11 -5.11
N TYR A 295 -16.04 16.61 -5.50
CA TYR A 295 -16.20 17.92 -6.17
C TYR A 295 -15.77 19.12 -5.32
N ASN A 296 -15.40 18.91 -4.03
CA ASN A 296 -15.13 19.97 -3.05
C ASN A 296 -13.62 20.16 -2.72
N ASN A 297 -12.72 19.47 -3.37
CA ASN A 297 -11.27 19.66 -3.15
C ASN A 297 -10.76 20.86 -3.97
N ARG A 298 -11.26 22.07 -3.65
CA ARG A 298 -10.76 23.33 -4.23
C ARG A 298 -9.81 23.98 -3.24
N LYS A 299 -8.63 24.44 -3.70
CA LYS A 299 -7.80 25.33 -2.89
C LYS A 299 -8.60 26.57 -2.58
N LYS A 300 -8.74 26.89 -1.30
CA LYS A 300 -9.40 28.11 -0.88
C LYS A 300 -8.47 29.26 -1.17
N VAL A 301 -8.95 30.24 -1.94
CA VAL A 301 -8.18 31.43 -2.31
C VAL A 301 -9.00 32.68 -1.97
N ILE A 302 -8.32 33.72 -1.53
CA ILE A 302 -8.89 35.04 -1.32
C ILE A 302 -8.05 36.02 -2.14
N LEU A 303 -8.70 36.73 -3.05
CA LEU A 303 -8.10 37.81 -3.81
C LEU A 303 -8.34 39.13 -3.06
N VAL A 304 -7.27 39.87 -2.87
CA VAL A 304 -7.31 41.22 -2.29
C VAL A 304 -6.84 42.18 -3.37
N ASP A 305 -7.76 42.90 -3.97
CA ASP A 305 -7.44 43.87 -5.02
C ASP A 305 -8.39 45.06 -4.95
N HIS A 306 -7.87 46.26 -5.29
CA HIS A 306 -8.61 47.48 -5.43
C HIS A 306 -8.95 47.82 -6.89
N ASN A 307 -8.42 47.01 -7.85
CA ASN A 307 -8.68 47.20 -9.28
C ASN A 307 -9.88 46.37 -9.73
N SER A 308 -10.47 46.82 -10.86
CA SER A 308 -11.61 46.09 -11.47
C SER A 308 -11.22 44.67 -11.91
N TYR A 309 -12.19 43.78 -11.85
CA TYR A 309 -12.12 42.34 -11.98
C TYR A 309 -11.36 41.77 -13.21
N GLU A 310 -11.20 42.57 -14.26
CA GLU A 310 -10.62 42.14 -15.54
C GLU A 310 -9.09 41.90 -15.53
N GLN A 311 -8.39 42.48 -14.55
CA GLN A 311 -6.91 42.40 -14.49
C GLN A 311 -6.38 41.31 -13.56
N SER A 312 -7.22 40.72 -12.71
CA SER A 312 -6.83 39.75 -11.70
C SER A 312 -6.99 38.29 -12.11
N ALA A 313 -7.59 38.01 -13.27
CA ALA A 313 -8.02 36.70 -13.65
C ALA A 313 -6.93 35.84 -14.30
N ILE A 314 -6.21 35.05 -13.48
CA ILE A 314 -5.64 33.79 -13.95
C ILE A 314 -6.23 32.69 -13.07
N GLY A 315 -6.98 31.79 -13.68
CA GLY A 315 -7.49 30.60 -13.02
C GLY A 315 -8.69 30.80 -12.09
N LEU A 316 -9.31 31.99 -12.05
CA LEU A 316 -10.50 32.24 -11.24
C LEU A 316 -11.77 31.63 -11.83
N GLU A 317 -11.83 31.36 -13.13
CA GLU A 317 -12.95 30.69 -13.78
C GLU A 317 -13.11 29.22 -13.28
N GLU A 318 -12.00 28.57 -12.90
CA GLU A 318 -12.02 27.22 -12.35
C GLU A 318 -12.23 27.17 -10.83
N ILE A 319 -12.00 28.27 -10.11
CA ILE A 319 -12.00 28.31 -8.64
C ILE A 319 -13.39 28.64 -8.07
N GLY A 320 -14.30 29.11 -8.91
CA GLY A 320 -15.63 29.60 -8.49
C GLY A 320 -15.52 30.89 -7.65
N ARG A 321 -16.33 31.85 -7.96
CA ARG A 321 -16.39 33.20 -7.38
C ARG A 321 -16.44 33.15 -5.86
N ALA A 322 -15.31 33.47 -5.19
CA ALA A 322 -15.36 33.85 -3.79
C ALA A 322 -15.77 35.33 -3.74
N HIS A 323 -16.99 35.62 -3.36
CA HIS A 323 -17.39 36.95 -3.00
C HIS A 323 -16.85 37.23 -1.58
N VAL A 324 -16.15 38.34 -1.41
CA VAL A 324 -15.89 38.94 -0.11
C VAL A 324 -17.20 39.57 0.38
#